data_60415f52462bcac848141e2c81f43604
#
_entry.id   60415f52462bcac848141e2c81f43604
#
_cell.length_a   1.000
_cell.length_b   1.000
_cell.length_c   1.000
_cell.angle_alpha   90.00
_cell.angle_beta   90.00
_cell.angle_gamma   90.00
#
_symmetry.space_group_name_H-M   'P 1'
#
loop_
_entity.id
_entity.type
_entity.pdbx_description
1 polymer ?
#
loop_
_entity_poly.entity_id
_entity_poly.type
_entity_poly.pdbx_seq_one_letter_code
_entity_poly.pdbx_strand_id
1 'polypeptide(L)'
;MGHRVYRHESKCSHPHGHRYTAEITAVAPELDPQGRIIDFSVLKERVGGWIDANWDHAFMLNQEDPALSIMLQFPSTQGQLRVVSVPFNPTAENIASHLGEVVCPQVLSDTPVRVVKIRLYETPNCYVDWTI
;
A
#
# COMPACT_ATOMS: atom_id res chain seq x y z
N MET A 1 -4.73 6.06 5.76
CA MET A 1 -5.40 5.96 4.46
C MET A 1 -6.86 5.58 4.69
N GLY A 2 -7.80 6.21 3.95
CA GLY A 2 -9.21 5.82 3.92
C GLY A 2 -9.49 4.85 2.79
N HIS A 3 -10.54 4.06 2.91
CA HIS A 3 -11.03 3.14 1.87
C HIS A 3 -12.48 2.73 2.10
N ARG A 4 -13.06 2.03 1.15
CA ARG A 4 -14.22 1.15 1.32
C ARG A 4 -14.11 -0.06 0.40
N VAL A 5 -14.69 -1.18 0.80
CA VAL A 5 -14.72 -2.40 -0.01
C VAL A 5 -16.03 -2.42 -0.80
N TYR A 6 -15.94 -2.23 -2.11
CA TYR A 6 -17.10 -2.19 -3.00
C TYR A 6 -17.82 -3.53 -3.04
N ARG A 7 -19.14 -3.52 -2.95
CA ARG A 7 -20.01 -4.70 -2.87
C ARG A 7 -19.79 -5.60 -1.64
N HIS A 8 -19.16 -5.08 -0.59
CA HIS A 8 -19.07 -5.80 0.67
C HIS A 8 -20.43 -5.82 1.38
N GLU A 9 -20.77 -6.96 1.98
CA GLU A 9 -22.07 -7.20 2.63
C GLU A 9 -22.18 -6.60 4.05
N SER A 10 -21.12 -6.04 4.60
CA SER A 10 -21.06 -5.54 5.97
C SER A 10 -20.38 -4.17 6.06
N LYS A 11 -19.92 -3.80 7.24
CA LYS A 11 -19.39 -2.48 7.61
C LYS A 11 -18.31 -1.93 6.67
N CYS A 12 -17.48 -2.80 6.09
CA CYS A 12 -16.40 -2.39 5.18
C CYS A 12 -16.90 -1.77 3.86
N SER A 13 -18.21 -1.89 3.57
CA SER A 13 -18.85 -1.16 2.46
C SER A 13 -18.98 0.35 2.70
N HIS A 14 -18.90 0.78 3.96
CA HIS A 14 -18.93 2.20 4.31
C HIS A 14 -17.53 2.82 4.20
N PRO A 15 -17.43 4.09 3.80
CA PRO A 15 -16.17 4.84 3.88
C PRO A 15 -15.63 4.87 5.31
N HIS A 16 -14.40 4.44 5.49
CA HIS A 16 -13.71 4.48 6.78
C HIS A 16 -12.20 4.51 6.56
N GLY A 17 -11.43 4.61 7.61
CA GLY A 17 -9.97 4.68 7.51
C GLY A 17 -9.28 3.88 8.60
N HIS A 18 -8.05 3.48 8.28
CA HIS A 18 -7.16 2.77 9.18
C HIS A 18 -5.78 3.41 9.21
N ARG A 19 -5.07 3.17 10.29
CA ARG A 19 -3.64 3.38 10.37
C ARG A 19 -2.94 2.09 9.94
N TYR A 20 -2.71 1.96 8.64
CA TYR A 20 -1.98 0.82 8.10
C TYR A 20 -0.51 0.84 8.56
N THR A 21 0.03 -0.35 8.83
CA THR A 21 1.46 -0.54 9.07
C THR A 21 1.93 -1.71 8.19
N ALA A 22 2.97 -1.49 7.40
CA ALA A 22 3.58 -2.54 6.57
C ALA A 22 4.94 -2.94 7.16
N GLU A 23 5.08 -4.24 7.45
CA GLU A 23 6.37 -4.87 7.75
C GLU A 23 6.87 -5.58 6.49
N ILE A 24 8.09 -5.28 6.08
CA ILE A 24 8.66 -5.77 4.83
C ILE A 24 9.81 -6.71 5.14
N THR A 25 9.75 -7.94 4.61
CA THR A 25 10.84 -8.89 4.62
C THR A 25 11.47 -8.96 3.24
N ALA A 26 12.76 -8.74 3.17
CA ALA A 26 13.52 -8.72 1.94
C ALA A 26 14.71 -9.68 1.98
N VAL A 27 15.15 -10.11 0.81
CA VAL A 27 16.32 -10.97 0.59
C VAL A 27 17.21 -10.37 -0.50
N ALA A 28 18.47 -10.73 -0.49
CA ALA A 28 19.39 -10.49 -1.60
C ALA A 28 20.26 -11.75 -1.82
N PRO A 29 20.82 -11.97 -3.02
CA PRO A 29 21.70 -13.11 -3.30
C PRO A 29 22.98 -13.10 -2.47
N GLU A 30 23.50 -11.91 -2.20
CA GLU A 30 24.75 -11.69 -1.47
C GLU A 30 24.62 -10.49 -0.52
N LEU A 31 25.45 -10.46 0.50
CA LEU A 31 25.59 -9.29 1.36
C LEU A 31 26.56 -8.28 0.72
N ASP A 32 26.32 -7.02 1.00
CA ASP A 32 27.26 -5.96 0.62
C ASP A 32 28.58 -6.06 1.48
N PRO A 33 29.62 -5.28 1.14
CA PRO A 33 30.88 -5.30 1.90
C PRO A 33 30.76 -4.98 3.40
N GLN A 34 29.64 -4.38 3.80
CA GLN A 34 29.31 -4.09 5.20
C GLN A 34 28.48 -5.19 5.87
N GLY A 35 28.14 -6.29 5.13
CA GLY A 35 27.36 -7.40 5.65
C GLY A 35 25.84 -7.18 5.65
N ARG A 36 25.32 -6.29 4.77
CA ARG A 36 23.90 -5.97 4.67
C ARG A 36 23.32 -6.45 3.33
N ILE A 37 22.03 -6.77 3.30
CA ILE A 37 21.30 -6.94 2.02
C ILE A 37 20.99 -5.57 1.37
N ILE A 38 20.71 -4.57 2.22
CA ILE A 38 20.49 -3.15 1.87
C ILE A 38 20.50 -2.33 3.17
N ASP A 39 20.79 -1.05 3.08
CA ASP A 39 20.59 -0.16 4.21
C ASP A 39 19.09 0.05 4.48
N PHE A 40 18.66 -0.04 5.74
CA PHE A 40 17.26 0.16 6.12
C PHE A 40 16.74 1.55 5.76
N SER A 41 17.60 2.57 5.76
CA SER A 41 17.22 3.92 5.34
C SER A 41 16.84 3.98 3.87
N VAL A 42 17.56 3.26 3.00
CA VAL A 42 17.26 3.17 1.56
C VAL A 42 15.95 2.43 1.31
N LEU A 43 15.74 1.30 2.00
CA LEU A 43 14.48 0.56 1.90
C LEU A 43 13.29 1.42 2.35
N LYS A 44 13.45 2.12 3.48
CA LYS A 44 12.42 3.03 4.01
C LYS A 44 12.15 4.20 3.06
N GLU A 45 13.19 4.82 2.51
CA GLU A 45 13.04 5.93 1.58
C GLU A 45 12.31 5.49 0.30
N ARG A 46 12.69 4.37 -0.28
CA ARG A 46 12.11 3.90 -1.55
C ARG A 46 10.69 3.38 -1.38
N VAL A 47 10.46 2.43 -0.50
CA VAL A 47 9.13 1.84 -0.32
C VAL A 47 8.24 2.74 0.52
N GLY A 48 8.73 3.22 1.67
CA GLY A 48 7.98 4.15 2.53
C GLY A 48 7.72 5.47 1.83
N GLY A 49 8.71 6.06 1.18
CA GLY A 49 8.55 7.29 0.40
C GLY A 49 7.55 7.15 -0.73
N TRP A 50 7.49 5.98 -1.41
CA TRP A 50 6.47 5.71 -2.41
C TRP A 50 5.06 5.65 -1.77
N ILE A 51 4.91 4.99 -0.62
CA ILE A 51 3.64 4.92 0.13
C ILE A 51 3.20 6.31 0.56
N ASP A 52 4.10 7.11 1.12
CA ASP A 52 3.83 8.48 1.55
C ASP A 52 3.39 9.36 0.36
N ALA A 53 4.08 9.19 -0.77
CA ALA A 53 3.78 9.94 -1.98
C ALA A 53 2.46 9.54 -2.65
N ASN A 54 2.00 8.30 -2.53
CA ASN A 54 0.86 7.79 -3.30
C ASN A 54 -0.37 7.44 -2.44
N TRP A 55 -0.18 6.91 -1.22
CA TRP A 55 -1.27 6.35 -0.42
C TRP A 55 -1.55 7.07 0.90
N ASP A 56 -0.52 7.74 1.47
CA ASP A 56 -0.71 8.40 2.75
C ASP A 56 -1.71 9.57 2.61
N HIS A 57 -2.64 9.69 3.56
CA HIS A 57 -3.74 10.67 3.55
C HIS A 57 -4.62 10.62 2.29
N ALA A 58 -4.61 9.51 1.54
CA ALA A 58 -5.47 9.30 0.39
C ALA A 58 -6.70 8.47 0.75
N PHE A 59 -7.71 8.52 -0.12
CA PHE A 59 -8.86 7.62 -0.09
C PHE A 59 -8.78 6.65 -1.28
N MET A 60 -8.64 5.35 -0.99
CA MET A 60 -8.46 4.30 -2.01
C MET A 60 -9.80 3.67 -2.35
N LEU A 61 -10.10 3.58 -3.64
CA LEU A 61 -11.33 3.00 -4.17
C LEU A 61 -11.05 2.07 -5.34
N ASN A 62 -11.87 1.03 -5.45
CA ASN A 62 -11.94 0.23 -6.66
C ASN A 62 -12.38 1.13 -7.83
N GLN A 63 -11.73 0.98 -8.99
CA GLN A 63 -12.08 1.72 -10.20
C GLN A 63 -13.53 1.51 -10.67
N GLU A 64 -14.16 0.38 -10.30
CA GLU A 64 -15.56 0.07 -10.62
C GLU A 64 -16.55 0.64 -9.59
N ASP A 65 -16.04 1.21 -8.49
CA ASP A 65 -16.90 1.77 -7.45
C ASP A 65 -17.53 3.09 -7.92
N PRO A 66 -18.88 3.18 -7.96
CA PRO A 66 -19.56 4.42 -8.35
C PRO A 66 -19.23 5.61 -7.43
N ALA A 67 -18.76 5.37 -6.21
CA ALA A 67 -18.31 6.44 -5.33
C ALA A 67 -17.06 7.16 -5.86
N LEU A 68 -16.27 6.54 -6.73
CA LEU A 68 -15.05 7.14 -7.28
C LEU A 68 -15.36 8.46 -8.01
N SER A 69 -16.36 8.47 -8.88
CA SER A 69 -16.74 9.67 -9.64
C SER A 69 -17.23 10.81 -8.73
N ILE A 70 -17.89 10.45 -7.63
CA ILE A 70 -18.38 11.42 -6.63
C ILE A 70 -17.20 11.99 -5.84
N MET A 71 -16.33 11.12 -5.36
CA MET A 71 -15.18 11.53 -4.53
C MET A 71 -14.20 12.42 -5.30
N LEU A 72 -13.99 12.18 -6.59
CA LEU A 72 -13.15 13.01 -7.46
C LEU A 72 -13.68 14.44 -7.66
N GLN A 73 -14.96 14.67 -7.41
CA GLN A 73 -15.59 15.98 -7.52
C GLN A 73 -15.63 16.76 -6.20
N PHE A 74 -15.30 16.13 -5.08
CA PHE A 74 -15.31 16.80 -3.78
C PHE A 74 -14.17 17.80 -3.69
N PRO A 75 -14.48 19.07 -3.34
CA PRO A 75 -13.46 20.06 -3.09
C PRO A 75 -12.73 19.77 -1.77
N SER A 76 -11.48 20.12 -1.70
CA SER A 76 -10.72 20.26 -0.45
C SER A 76 -10.13 21.66 -0.36
N THR A 77 -9.64 22.02 0.81
CA THR A 77 -8.97 23.32 1.03
C THR A 77 -7.67 23.44 0.20
N GLN A 78 -7.14 22.33 -0.32
CA GLN A 78 -5.94 22.27 -1.14
C GLN A 78 -6.22 21.86 -2.60
N GLY A 79 -7.48 22.00 -3.07
CA GLY A 79 -7.91 21.62 -4.40
C GLY A 79 -8.89 20.45 -4.38
N GLN A 80 -8.53 19.31 -4.99
CA GLN A 80 -9.35 18.09 -4.99
C GLN A 80 -8.95 17.16 -3.84
N LEU A 81 -9.85 16.28 -3.43
CA LEU A 81 -9.52 15.20 -2.51
C LEU A 81 -8.46 14.29 -3.14
N ARG A 82 -7.55 13.81 -2.31
CA ARG A 82 -6.56 12.83 -2.73
C ARG A 82 -7.22 11.44 -2.81
N VAL A 83 -7.62 11.06 -4.01
CA VAL A 83 -8.27 9.78 -4.29
C VAL A 83 -7.34 8.91 -5.11
N VAL A 84 -7.20 7.65 -4.70
CA VAL A 84 -6.42 6.62 -5.42
C VAL A 84 -7.39 5.59 -5.98
N SER A 85 -7.41 5.46 -7.31
CA SER A 85 -8.17 4.43 -8.01
C SER A 85 -7.29 3.21 -8.25
N VAL A 86 -7.78 2.03 -7.84
CA VAL A 86 -7.09 0.74 -8.02
C VAL A 86 -7.98 -0.25 -8.76
N PRO A 87 -7.43 -1.22 -9.51
CA PRO A 87 -8.21 -2.20 -10.28
C PRO A 87 -8.74 -3.36 -9.43
N PHE A 88 -8.79 -3.20 -8.11
CA PHE A 88 -9.22 -4.21 -7.16
C PHE A 88 -9.97 -3.58 -5.99
N ASN A 89 -10.69 -4.38 -5.22
CA ASN A 89 -11.21 -3.93 -3.93
C ASN A 89 -10.05 -3.71 -2.95
N PRO A 90 -9.96 -2.55 -2.29
CA PRO A 90 -8.86 -2.22 -1.39
C PRO A 90 -9.01 -2.93 -0.02
N THR A 91 -9.02 -4.26 -0.05
CA THR A 91 -8.85 -5.10 1.14
C THR A 91 -7.39 -5.14 1.55
N ALA A 92 -7.10 -5.50 2.79
CA ALA A 92 -5.72 -5.61 3.27
C ALA A 92 -4.91 -6.61 2.43
N GLU A 93 -5.53 -7.72 1.99
CA GLU A 93 -4.92 -8.73 1.14
C GLU A 93 -4.48 -8.16 -0.22
N ASN A 94 -5.38 -7.47 -0.90
CA ASN A 94 -5.12 -6.89 -2.22
C ASN A 94 -4.10 -5.73 -2.15
N ILE A 95 -4.16 -4.94 -1.09
CA ILE A 95 -3.19 -3.85 -0.85
C ILE A 95 -1.80 -4.45 -0.60
N ALA A 96 -1.68 -5.50 0.23
CA ALA A 96 -0.41 -6.17 0.49
C ALA A 96 0.16 -6.84 -0.78
N SER A 97 -0.69 -7.53 -1.56
CA SER A 97 -0.32 -8.12 -2.85
C SER A 97 0.19 -7.07 -3.83
N HIS A 98 -0.54 -5.99 -4.02
CA HIS A 98 -0.13 -4.90 -4.93
C HIS A 98 1.19 -4.26 -4.50
N LEU A 99 1.39 -4.06 -3.19
CA LEU A 99 2.64 -3.55 -2.67
C LEU A 99 3.80 -4.50 -2.96
N GLY A 100 3.60 -5.83 -2.78
CA GLY A 100 4.63 -6.85 -3.00
C GLY A 100 4.92 -7.15 -4.45
N GLU A 101 3.90 -7.22 -5.29
CA GLU A 101 4.01 -7.66 -6.69
C GLU A 101 4.30 -6.53 -7.67
N VAL A 102 3.87 -5.30 -7.35
CA VAL A 102 3.97 -4.17 -8.27
C VAL A 102 4.92 -3.10 -7.73
N VAL A 103 4.64 -2.58 -6.54
CA VAL A 103 5.36 -1.41 -6.02
C VAL A 103 6.80 -1.75 -5.65
N CYS A 104 7.00 -2.78 -4.81
CA CYS A 104 8.34 -3.14 -4.35
C CYS A 104 9.30 -3.49 -5.50
N PRO A 105 8.92 -4.31 -6.50
CA PRO A 105 9.78 -4.56 -7.66
C PRO A 105 10.11 -3.30 -8.45
N GLN A 106 9.16 -2.38 -8.58
CA GLN A 106 9.37 -1.12 -9.30
C GLN A 106 10.37 -0.22 -8.59
N VAL A 107 10.19 0.02 -7.30
CA VAL A 107 11.02 0.99 -6.55
C VAL A 107 12.39 0.43 -6.15
N LEU A 108 12.58 -0.88 -6.24
CA LEU A 108 13.84 -1.58 -5.94
C LEU A 108 14.53 -2.14 -7.19
N SER A 109 14.06 -1.80 -8.39
CA SER A 109 14.48 -2.39 -9.67
C SER A 109 15.99 -2.25 -9.98
N ASP A 110 16.65 -1.27 -9.42
CA ASP A 110 18.10 -1.01 -9.56
C ASP A 110 18.94 -1.59 -8.42
N THR A 111 18.33 -2.42 -7.57
CA THR A 111 18.99 -3.10 -6.45
C THR A 111 18.93 -4.61 -6.62
N PRO A 112 19.81 -5.40 -5.97
CA PRO A 112 19.71 -6.85 -5.95
C PRO A 112 18.65 -7.37 -4.97
N VAL A 113 17.91 -6.48 -4.30
CA VAL A 113 16.97 -6.82 -3.23
C VAL A 113 15.63 -7.21 -3.79
N ARG A 114 15.08 -8.28 -3.23
CA ARG A 114 13.73 -8.75 -3.51
C ARG A 114 12.90 -8.83 -2.23
N VAL A 115 11.74 -8.22 -2.22
CA VAL A 115 10.76 -8.38 -1.14
C VAL A 115 10.09 -9.74 -1.30
N VAL A 116 10.09 -10.53 -0.23
CA VAL A 116 9.55 -11.90 -0.23
C VAL A 116 8.32 -12.04 0.67
N LYS A 117 8.10 -11.09 1.56
CA LYS A 117 6.92 -11.06 2.43
C LYS A 117 6.57 -9.62 2.78
N ILE A 118 5.28 -9.36 2.83
CA ILE A 118 4.70 -8.15 3.40
C ILE A 118 3.66 -8.57 4.41
N ARG A 119 3.82 -8.13 5.65
CA ARG A 119 2.76 -8.17 6.64
C ARG A 119 2.11 -6.79 6.70
N LEU A 120 0.85 -6.73 6.35
CA LEU A 120 0.08 -5.49 6.38
C LEU A 120 -0.93 -5.54 7.52
N TYR A 121 -0.73 -4.67 8.50
CA TYR A 121 -1.68 -4.43 9.58
C TYR A 121 -2.70 -3.39 9.13
N GLU A 122 -3.96 -3.74 9.21
CA GLU A 122 -5.08 -2.82 9.06
C GLU A 122 -5.42 -2.15 10.40
N THR A 123 -5.31 -2.92 11.48
CA THR A 123 -5.39 -2.46 12.88
C THR A 123 -4.25 -3.10 13.67
N PRO A 124 -3.97 -2.67 14.91
CA PRO A 124 -2.93 -3.31 15.73
C PRO A 124 -3.11 -4.82 15.95
N ASN A 125 -4.35 -5.31 15.79
CA ASN A 125 -4.70 -6.71 16.09
C ASN A 125 -5.12 -7.52 14.85
N CYS A 126 -5.24 -6.89 13.68
CA CYS A 126 -5.67 -7.54 12.45
C CYS A 126 -4.67 -7.27 11.34
N TYR A 127 -4.13 -8.32 10.76
CA TYR A 127 -3.17 -8.24 9.67
C TYR A 127 -3.36 -9.36 8.66
N VAL A 128 -2.77 -9.19 7.52
CA VAL A 128 -2.59 -10.21 6.47
C VAL A 128 -1.12 -10.36 6.13
N ASP A 129 -0.73 -11.53 5.68
CA ASP A 129 0.60 -11.80 5.14
C ASP A 129 0.49 -12.09 3.63
N TRP A 130 1.20 -11.32 2.83
CA TRP A 130 1.51 -11.67 1.45
C TRP A 130 2.92 -12.26 1.38
N THR A 131 3.09 -13.34 0.63
CA THR A 131 4.37 -14.01 0.37
C THR A 131 4.45 -14.47 -1.07
N ILE A 132 5.66 -14.52 -1.63
CA ILE A 132 5.94 -15.15 -2.92
C ILE A 132 6.15 -16.65 -2.74
#